data_e1da3a870d045f9c0e9979d7fd8ce14e
#
_entry.id   e1da3a870d045f9c0e9979d7fd8ce14e
#
_cell.length_a   1.000
_cell.length_b   1.000
_cell.length_c   1.000
_cell.angle_alpha   90.00
_cell.angle_beta   90.00
_cell.angle_gamma   90.00
#
_symmetry.space_group_name_H-M   'P 1'
#
loop_
_entity.id
_entity.type
_entity.pdbx_description
1 polymer ?
#
loop_
_entity_poly.entity_id
_entity_poly.type
_entity_poly.pdbx_seq_one_letter_code
_entity_poly.pdbx_strand_id
1 'polypeptide(L)'
;MTFTLGEGEHKYRVVEDWAKLPTGWDFRDVAGVGIDSKDQVYVFNRGRQPMMVFDREGNFLRSWGSDIFNRAHGLHIGPDDALYCTDDGDHTVRKITPEG
;
A
#
# COMPACT_ATOMS: atom_id res chain seq x y z
N MET A 1 -19.19 -11.97 -2.78
CA MET A 1 -19.06 -13.09 -1.83
C MET A 1 -17.99 -12.75 -0.81
N THR A 2 -18.21 -13.08 0.43
CA THR A 2 -17.24 -12.86 1.50
C THR A 2 -16.70 -14.19 1.98
N PHE A 3 -15.39 -14.24 2.23
CA PHE A 3 -14.73 -15.40 2.81
C PHE A 3 -14.27 -15.05 4.21
N THR A 4 -14.35 -16.04 5.10
CA THR A 4 -13.76 -15.92 6.44
C THR A 4 -12.54 -16.82 6.51
N LEU A 5 -11.40 -16.24 6.91
CA LEU A 5 -10.13 -16.92 7.05
C LEU A 5 -9.69 -16.88 8.51
N GLY A 6 -8.88 -17.87 8.91
CA GLY A 6 -8.29 -17.91 10.25
C GLY A 6 -9.01 -18.84 11.19
N GLU A 7 -8.52 -18.91 12.43
CA GLU A 7 -8.99 -19.84 13.46
C GLU A 7 -9.14 -19.13 14.80
N GLY A 8 -10.03 -19.65 15.64
CA GLY A 8 -10.19 -19.18 17.04
C GLY A 8 -10.59 -17.71 17.08
N GLU A 9 -9.77 -16.93 17.80
CA GLU A 9 -9.98 -15.48 17.93
C GLU A 9 -9.44 -14.68 16.75
N HIS A 10 -8.68 -15.33 15.86
CA HIS A 10 -8.02 -14.70 14.73
C HIS A 10 -8.75 -15.03 13.43
N LYS A 11 -10.00 -14.61 13.36
CA LYS A 11 -10.81 -14.77 12.15
C LYS A 11 -10.97 -13.43 11.45
N TYR A 12 -10.83 -13.45 10.13
CA TYR A 12 -10.88 -12.26 9.31
C TYR A 12 -11.80 -12.49 8.12
N ARG A 13 -12.63 -11.52 7.84
CA ARG A 13 -13.47 -11.53 6.65
C ARG A 13 -12.74 -10.85 5.51
N VAL A 14 -12.69 -11.51 4.36
CA VAL A 14 -12.15 -10.89 3.15
C VAL A 14 -13.17 -9.87 2.63
N VAL A 15 -12.73 -8.63 2.45
CA VAL A 15 -13.51 -7.58 1.82
C VAL A 15 -13.07 -7.49 0.37
N GLU A 16 -13.84 -8.11 -0.53
CA GLU A 16 -13.55 -8.09 -1.96
C GLU A 16 -13.81 -6.69 -2.52
N ASP A 17 -12.99 -6.31 -3.51
CA ASP A 17 -13.13 -5.03 -4.21
C ASP A 17 -13.09 -3.81 -3.27
N TRP A 18 -12.35 -3.93 -2.18
CA TRP A 18 -12.23 -2.84 -1.22
C TRP A 18 -11.59 -1.60 -1.84
N ALA A 19 -10.50 -1.76 -2.56
CA ALA A 19 -9.79 -0.64 -3.17
C ALA A 19 -10.50 -0.16 -4.44
N LYS A 20 -10.95 1.07 -4.42
CA LYS A 20 -11.62 1.70 -5.56
C LYS A 20 -10.58 2.39 -6.42
N LEU A 21 -10.03 1.64 -7.37
CA LEU A 21 -8.98 2.13 -8.25
C LEU A 21 -9.53 3.10 -9.28
N PRO A 22 -8.74 4.14 -9.65
CA PRO A 22 -9.10 4.96 -10.82
C PRO A 22 -9.24 4.11 -12.08
N THR A 23 -10.07 4.57 -13.01
CA THR A 23 -10.33 3.84 -14.25
C THR A 23 -9.02 3.55 -15.00
N GLY A 24 -8.83 2.29 -15.38
CA GLY A 24 -7.64 1.84 -16.11
C GLY A 24 -6.44 1.51 -15.25
N TRP A 25 -6.55 1.68 -13.93
CA TRP A 25 -5.46 1.34 -13.01
C TRP A 25 -5.65 -0.06 -12.44
N ASP A 26 -4.53 -0.71 -12.14
CA ASP A 26 -4.53 -2.01 -11.47
C ASP A 26 -3.35 -2.08 -10.50
N PHE A 27 -3.38 -3.11 -9.65
CA PHE A 27 -2.23 -3.46 -8.83
C PHE A 27 -1.37 -4.45 -9.60
N ARG A 28 -0.06 -4.31 -9.46
CA ARG A 28 0.92 -5.27 -9.97
C ARG A 28 1.81 -5.71 -8.82
N ASP A 29 1.71 -6.97 -8.43
CA ASP A 29 2.56 -7.55 -7.39
C ASP A 29 2.66 -6.64 -6.16
N VAL A 30 1.60 -6.60 -5.37
CA VAL A 30 1.59 -5.82 -4.13
C VAL A 30 2.66 -6.38 -3.19
N ALA A 31 3.67 -5.57 -2.90
CA ALA A 31 4.82 -5.97 -2.11
C ALA A 31 4.70 -5.56 -0.65
N GLY A 32 3.92 -4.53 -0.36
CA GLY A 32 3.76 -4.06 1.00
C GLY A 32 2.49 -3.25 1.20
N VAL A 33 1.97 -3.31 2.41
CA VAL A 33 0.81 -2.52 2.83
C VAL A 33 1.12 -1.93 4.19
N GLY A 34 0.79 -0.67 4.39
CA GLY A 34 0.96 0.00 5.67
C GLY A 34 -0.22 0.91 5.98
N ILE A 35 -0.38 1.23 7.25
CA ILE A 35 -1.46 2.10 7.72
C ILE A 35 -0.84 3.20 8.59
N ASP A 36 -1.19 4.46 8.33
CA ASP A 36 -0.72 5.58 9.12
C ASP A 36 -1.65 5.87 10.30
N SER A 37 -1.30 6.89 11.10
CA SER A 37 -2.08 7.25 12.30
C SER A 37 -3.47 7.80 11.98
N LYS A 38 -3.74 8.14 10.73
CA LYS A 38 -5.02 8.66 10.25
C LYS A 38 -5.85 7.61 9.53
N ASP A 39 -5.50 6.33 9.68
CA ASP A 39 -6.14 5.20 9.00
C ASP A 39 -6.07 5.28 7.47
N GLN A 40 -5.07 5.99 6.92
CA GLN A 40 -4.81 5.95 5.50
C GLN A 40 -4.01 4.68 5.19
N VAL A 41 -4.39 4.00 4.13
CA VAL A 41 -3.82 2.71 3.74
C VAL A 41 -2.92 2.92 2.52
N TYR A 42 -1.66 2.52 2.68
CA TYR A 42 -0.64 2.65 1.64
C TYR A 42 -0.41 1.29 1.01
N VAL A 43 -0.57 1.22 -0.30
CA VAL A 43 -0.37 -0.02 -1.06
C VAL A 43 0.83 0.19 -1.97
N PHE A 44 1.91 -0.53 -1.67
CA PHE A 44 3.17 -0.43 -2.40
C PHE A 44 3.29 -1.60 -3.37
N ASN A 45 3.30 -1.31 -4.66
CA ASN A 45 3.24 -2.34 -5.69
C ASN A 45 4.24 -2.07 -6.82
N ARG A 46 4.42 -3.06 -7.69
CA ARG A 46 5.42 -3.02 -8.77
C ARG A 46 4.88 -2.50 -10.09
N GLY A 47 3.73 -1.87 -10.09
CA GLY A 47 3.11 -1.31 -11.28
C GLY A 47 3.54 0.12 -11.59
N ARG A 48 2.83 0.74 -12.52
CA ARG A 48 3.09 2.12 -12.96
C ARG A 48 2.86 3.15 -11.87
N GLN A 49 2.00 2.83 -10.91
CA GLN A 49 1.68 3.67 -9.78
C GLN A 49 2.19 2.95 -8.52
N PRO A 50 3.48 3.06 -8.19
CA PRO A 50 4.07 2.23 -7.14
C PRO A 50 3.43 2.42 -5.77
N MET A 51 3.14 3.66 -5.39
CA MET A 51 2.47 3.94 -4.13
C MET A 51 1.08 4.48 -4.40
N MET A 52 0.08 3.75 -3.93
CA MET A 52 -1.30 4.20 -3.95
C MET A 52 -1.80 4.33 -2.52
N VAL A 53 -2.52 5.41 -2.25
CA VAL A 53 -3.01 5.69 -0.89
C VAL A 53 -4.53 5.77 -0.91
N PHE A 54 -5.14 5.08 0.03
CA PHE A 54 -6.59 4.98 0.16
C PHE A 54 -7.02 5.40 1.56
N ASP A 55 -8.26 5.82 1.70
CA ASP A 55 -8.84 5.98 3.03
C ASP A 55 -9.31 4.63 3.57
N ARG A 56 -9.84 4.62 4.76
CA ARG A 56 -10.28 3.40 5.45
C ARG A 56 -11.37 2.65 4.68
N GLU A 57 -12.20 3.35 3.92
CA GLU A 57 -13.29 2.78 3.14
C GLU A 57 -12.85 2.33 1.74
N GLY A 58 -11.56 2.47 1.42
CA GLY A 58 -11.01 2.06 0.13
C GLY A 58 -11.13 3.12 -0.96
N ASN A 59 -11.48 4.35 -0.61
CA ASN A 59 -11.52 5.45 -1.58
C ASN A 59 -10.09 5.89 -1.91
N PHE A 60 -9.81 6.05 -3.19
CA PHE A 60 -8.49 6.47 -3.64
C PHE A 60 -8.23 7.92 -3.25
N LEU A 61 -7.09 8.19 -2.62
CA LEU A 61 -6.70 9.53 -2.20
C LEU A 61 -5.64 10.16 -3.09
N ARG A 62 -4.55 9.43 -3.35
CA ARG A 62 -3.43 9.93 -4.15
C ARG A 62 -2.49 8.80 -4.53
N SER A 63 -1.59 9.09 -5.47
CA SER A 63 -0.48 8.19 -5.79
C SER A 63 0.78 8.99 -6.05
N TRP A 64 1.93 8.33 -5.85
CA TRP A 64 3.24 8.93 -6.10
C TRP A 64 4.30 7.84 -6.26
N GLY A 65 5.48 8.22 -6.68
CA GLY A 65 6.64 7.35 -6.72
C GLY A 65 6.98 6.77 -8.09
N SER A 66 6.26 7.13 -9.17
CA SER A 66 6.51 6.57 -10.50
C SER A 66 7.90 6.91 -11.04
N ASP A 67 8.53 7.97 -10.54
CA ASP A 67 9.86 8.42 -10.95
C ASP A 67 10.95 8.07 -9.92
N ILE A 68 10.60 7.40 -8.82
CA ILE A 68 11.52 7.14 -7.70
C ILE A 68 11.90 5.65 -7.64
N PHE A 69 10.90 4.76 -7.76
CA PHE A 69 11.10 3.35 -7.47
C PHE A 69 11.40 2.53 -8.72
N ASN A 70 12.37 1.63 -8.60
CA ASN A 70 12.66 0.60 -9.59
C ASN A 70 11.83 -0.64 -9.36
N ARG A 71 11.85 -1.14 -8.12
CA ARG A 71 11.15 -2.38 -7.78
C ARG A 71 10.72 -2.37 -6.33
N ALA A 72 9.44 -2.12 -6.12
CA ALA A 72 8.86 -2.10 -4.78
C ALA A 72 9.03 -3.45 -4.09
N HIS A 73 9.49 -3.46 -2.84
CA HIS A 73 9.68 -4.70 -2.10
C HIS A 73 9.05 -4.69 -0.71
N GLY A 74 9.27 -3.66 0.08
CA GLY A 74 8.75 -3.60 1.44
C GLY A 74 8.34 -2.21 1.86
N LEU A 75 7.42 -2.13 2.80
CA LEU A 75 6.92 -0.88 3.34
C LEU A 75 6.80 -0.99 4.86
N HIS A 76 7.35 -0.01 5.56
CA HIS A 76 7.14 0.17 6.98
C HIS A 76 6.74 1.61 7.24
N ILE A 77 5.71 1.81 8.06
CA ILE A 77 5.28 3.14 8.49
C ILE A 77 5.67 3.31 9.95
N GLY A 78 6.49 4.31 10.22
CA GLY A 78 6.97 4.60 11.56
C GLY A 78 5.91 5.31 12.42
N PRO A 79 6.18 5.49 13.71
CA PRO A 79 5.24 6.12 14.63
C PRO A 79 4.98 7.59 14.32
N ASP A 80 5.85 8.22 13.54
CA ASP A 80 5.73 9.62 13.06
C ASP A 80 5.05 9.70 11.69
N ASP A 81 4.50 8.59 11.20
CA ASP A 81 3.89 8.45 9.87
C ASP A 81 4.88 8.56 8.70
N ALA A 82 6.18 8.59 8.96
CA ALA A 82 7.15 8.50 7.88
C ALA A 82 7.12 7.10 7.26
N LEU A 83 7.23 7.02 5.95
CA LEU A 83 7.27 5.77 5.21
C LEU A 83 8.71 5.36 4.95
N TYR A 84 9.00 4.09 5.23
CA TYR A 84 10.30 3.50 4.91
C TYR A 84 10.06 2.48 3.80
N CYS A 85 10.48 2.85 2.59
CA CYS A 85 10.19 2.10 1.38
C CYS A 85 11.45 1.38 0.91
N THR A 86 11.40 0.06 0.90
CA THR A 86 12.51 -0.77 0.40
C THR A 86 12.35 -1.03 -1.08
N ASP A 87 13.41 -0.81 -1.83
CA ASP A 87 13.47 -1.05 -3.25
C ASP A 87 14.60 -2.06 -3.51
N ASP A 88 14.28 -3.25 -4.01
CA ASP A 88 15.29 -4.28 -4.27
C ASP A 88 15.86 -4.20 -5.68
N GLY A 89 15.38 -3.28 -6.50
CA GLY A 89 15.95 -3.01 -7.81
C GLY A 89 17.21 -2.15 -7.75
N ASP A 90 17.23 -1.15 -6.85
CA ASP A 90 18.38 -0.27 -6.66
C ASP A 90 19.02 -0.39 -5.27
N HIS A 91 18.59 -1.36 -4.47
CA HIS A 91 19.17 -1.67 -3.16
C HIS A 91 19.11 -0.51 -2.17
N THR A 92 17.97 0.20 -2.13
CA THR A 92 17.78 1.35 -1.24
C THR A 92 16.65 1.15 -0.27
N VAL A 93 16.72 1.86 0.85
CA VAL A 93 15.58 2.14 1.72
C VAL A 93 15.41 3.66 1.74
N ARG A 94 14.26 4.13 1.32
CA ARG A 94 13.96 5.56 1.29
C ARG A 94 12.99 5.93 2.39
N LYS A 95 13.32 6.97 3.13
CA LYS A 95 12.38 7.55 4.09
C LYS A 95 11.64 8.68 3.40
N ILE A 96 10.34 8.59 3.32
CA ILE A 96 9.50 9.48 2.52
C ILE A 96 8.31 9.94 3.36
N THR A 97 7.86 11.18 3.11
CA THR A 97 6.64 11.69 3.75
C THR A 97 5.40 11.02 3.17
N PRO A 98 4.25 11.06 3.89
CA PRO A 98 3.00 10.49 3.37
C PRO A 98 2.56 11.02 2.01
N GLU A 99 3.00 12.20 1.63
CA GLU A 99 2.67 12.83 0.35
C GLU A 99 3.69 12.53 -0.76
N GLY A 100 4.76 11.85 -0.44
CA GLY A 100 5.79 11.49 -1.42
C GLY A 100 7.07 12.29 -1.32
#